data_cec798e54ce3adc2a4d4ab851c435710
#
_entry.id   cec798e54ce3adc2a4d4ab851c435710
#
_cell.length_a   1.000
_cell.length_b   1.000
_cell.length_c   1.000
_cell.angle_alpha   90.00
_cell.angle_beta   90.00
_cell.angle_gamma   90.00
#
_symmetry.space_group_name_H-M   'P 1'
#
loop_
_entity.id
_entity.type
_entity.pdbx_description
1 polymer ?
#
loop_
_entity_poly.entity_id
_entity_poly.type
_entity_poly.pdbx_seq_one_letter_code
_entity_poly.pdbx_strand_id
1 'polypeptide(L)'
;MEPLTGRMMQMPLMISSLLLHAARHAADTEIVSKRVEGDVHRYTYRDAELRARKAAQAFARLGCAAGDRVATLAWNGYRHLEIYYGASGSQLVCHTINPRLFPEQIAWIANDAEDRVL
;
A
#
# COMPACT_ATOMS: atom_id res chain seq x y z
N MET A 1 -27.64 -21.06 -27.14
CA MET A 1 -26.80 -19.96 -27.71
C MET A 1 -25.89 -19.49 -26.58
N GLU A 2 -24.59 -19.71 -26.67
CA GLU A 2 -23.65 -19.15 -25.67
C GLU A 2 -23.67 -17.63 -25.77
N PRO A 3 -23.65 -16.93 -24.61
CA PRO A 3 -23.58 -15.47 -24.63
C PRO A 3 -22.27 -15.04 -25.27
N LEU A 4 -22.34 -14.10 -26.21
CA LEU A 4 -21.16 -13.47 -26.79
C LEU A 4 -20.38 -12.79 -25.67
N THR A 5 -19.22 -13.34 -25.31
CA THR A 5 -18.29 -12.66 -24.40
C THR A 5 -17.76 -11.41 -25.10
N GLY A 6 -17.96 -10.24 -24.48
CA GLY A 6 -17.37 -9.00 -24.98
C GLY A 6 -15.85 -9.07 -25.05
N ARG A 7 -15.23 -8.10 -25.73
CA ARG A 7 -13.75 -7.99 -25.85
C ARG A 7 -13.07 -7.41 -24.61
N MET A 8 -13.67 -7.56 -23.43
CA MET A 8 -13.07 -7.10 -22.17
C MET A 8 -12.07 -8.14 -21.66
N MET A 9 -10.98 -7.65 -21.07
CA MET A 9 -10.01 -8.51 -20.40
C MET A 9 -10.66 -9.26 -19.24
N GLN A 10 -10.49 -10.56 -19.19
CA GLN A 10 -10.87 -11.40 -18.04
C GLN A 10 -9.70 -11.48 -17.07
N MET A 11 -9.36 -10.35 -16.44
CA MET A 11 -8.28 -10.25 -15.49
C MET A 11 -8.76 -9.53 -14.24
N PRO A 12 -8.43 -10.03 -13.03
CA PRO A 12 -8.74 -9.32 -11.78
C PRO A 12 -8.07 -7.95 -11.75
N LEU A 13 -8.84 -6.92 -11.39
CA LEU A 13 -8.33 -5.56 -11.20
C LEU A 13 -7.69 -5.44 -9.81
N MET A 14 -6.49 -5.97 -9.66
CA MET A 14 -5.74 -5.96 -8.40
C MET A 14 -4.79 -4.77 -8.34
N ILE A 15 -4.84 -4.02 -7.24
CA ILE A 15 -3.95 -2.87 -7.01
C ILE A 15 -2.48 -3.28 -7.07
N SER A 16 -2.12 -4.44 -6.51
CA SER A 16 -0.74 -4.95 -6.54
C SER A 16 -0.20 -5.17 -7.96
N SER A 17 -1.07 -5.40 -8.95
CA SER A 17 -0.65 -5.58 -10.34
C SER A 17 -0.01 -4.33 -10.92
N LEU A 18 -0.35 -3.13 -10.43
CA LEU A 18 0.20 -1.86 -10.89
C LEU A 18 1.69 -1.76 -10.56
N LEU A 19 2.05 -2.04 -9.30
CA LEU A 19 3.46 -2.01 -8.90
C LEU A 19 4.28 -3.12 -9.55
N LEU A 20 3.70 -4.31 -9.69
CA LEU A 20 4.33 -5.43 -10.41
C LEU A 20 4.60 -5.07 -11.88
N HIS A 21 3.63 -4.42 -12.54
CA HIS A 21 3.80 -3.94 -13.92
C HIS A 21 4.94 -2.92 -14.01
N ALA A 22 4.94 -1.93 -13.13
CA ALA A 22 5.99 -0.91 -13.09
C ALA A 22 7.38 -1.53 -12.84
N ALA A 23 7.49 -2.46 -11.90
CA ALA A 23 8.76 -3.15 -11.62
C ALA A 23 9.26 -4.03 -12.77
N ARG A 24 8.36 -4.53 -13.63
CA ARG A 24 8.73 -5.35 -14.81
C ARG A 24 9.10 -4.53 -16.03
N HIS A 25 8.37 -3.45 -16.29
CA HIS A 25 8.45 -2.69 -17.53
C HIS A 25 9.15 -1.34 -17.41
N ALA A 26 9.27 -0.81 -16.19
CA ALA A 26 9.90 0.46 -15.86
C ALA A 26 10.79 0.33 -14.60
N ALA A 27 11.48 -0.80 -14.46
CA ALA A 27 12.22 -1.20 -13.27
C ALA A 27 13.18 -0.12 -12.74
N ASP A 28 13.87 0.55 -13.63
CA ASP A 28 14.93 1.52 -13.30
C ASP A 28 14.41 2.97 -13.26
N THR A 29 13.11 3.19 -13.45
CA THR A 29 12.51 4.51 -13.31
C THR A 29 12.50 4.92 -11.85
N GLU A 30 12.99 6.13 -11.56
CA GLU A 30 13.10 6.65 -10.21
C GLU A 30 11.74 7.08 -9.62
N ILE A 31 11.61 6.81 -8.33
CA ILE A 31 10.62 7.39 -7.44
C ILE A 31 11.37 8.36 -6.51
N VAL A 32 10.95 9.61 -6.51
CA VAL A 32 11.59 10.67 -5.71
C VAL A 32 10.62 11.14 -4.65
N SER A 33 11.05 11.09 -3.40
CA SER A 33 10.24 11.50 -2.25
C SER A 33 10.98 12.55 -1.41
N LYS A 34 10.35 13.69 -1.19
CA LYS A 34 10.80 14.62 -0.14
C LYS A 34 10.42 14.03 1.21
N ARG A 35 11.41 13.78 2.07
CA ARG A 35 11.18 13.21 3.39
C ARG A 35 10.85 14.28 4.44
N VAL A 36 10.19 13.87 5.49
CA VAL A 36 9.88 14.73 6.65
C VAL A 36 11.16 15.16 7.37
N GLU A 37 12.23 14.38 7.25
CA GLU A 37 13.57 14.68 7.76
C GLU A 37 14.27 15.83 7.01
N GLY A 38 13.68 16.29 5.90
CA GLY A 38 14.17 17.45 5.14
C GLY A 38 15.03 17.14 3.94
N ASP A 39 15.47 15.91 3.76
CA ASP A 39 16.24 15.44 2.61
C ASP A 39 15.35 14.82 1.51
N VAL A 40 15.98 14.29 0.48
CA VAL A 40 15.32 13.65 -0.65
C VAL A 40 15.72 12.18 -0.72
N HIS A 41 14.73 11.30 -0.70
CA HIS A 41 14.92 9.87 -0.94
C HIS A 41 14.67 9.55 -2.42
N ARG A 42 15.57 8.78 -3.02
CA ARG A 42 15.47 8.30 -4.39
C ARG A 42 15.66 6.79 -4.41
N TYR A 43 14.80 6.10 -5.14
CA TYR A 43 14.91 4.68 -5.40
C TYR A 43 14.07 4.33 -6.63
N THR A 44 14.08 3.09 -7.08
CA THR A 44 13.44 2.67 -8.32
C THR A 44 12.14 1.91 -8.06
N TYR A 45 11.33 1.68 -9.11
CA TYR A 45 10.16 0.81 -9.00
C TYR A 45 10.53 -0.63 -8.63
N ARG A 46 11.69 -1.12 -9.03
CA ARG A 46 12.24 -2.42 -8.60
C ARG A 46 12.42 -2.46 -7.08
N ASP A 47 13.03 -1.41 -6.54
CA ASP A 47 13.26 -1.29 -5.11
C ASP A 47 11.93 -1.16 -4.34
N ALA A 48 11.01 -0.35 -4.84
CA ALA A 48 9.69 -0.17 -4.25
C ALA A 48 8.91 -1.49 -4.15
N GLU A 49 8.94 -2.31 -5.20
CA GLU A 49 8.28 -3.62 -5.24
C GLU A 49 8.90 -4.58 -4.21
N LEU A 50 10.22 -4.66 -4.16
CA LEU A 50 10.92 -5.50 -3.17
C LEU A 50 10.59 -5.06 -1.74
N ARG A 51 10.55 -3.76 -1.48
CA ARG A 51 10.26 -3.21 -0.15
C ARG A 51 8.79 -3.39 0.24
N ALA A 52 7.86 -3.26 -0.72
CA ALA A 52 6.45 -3.58 -0.48
C ALA A 52 6.24 -5.04 -0.08
N ARG A 53 6.97 -5.99 -0.69
CA ARG A 53 6.95 -7.40 -0.26
C ARG A 53 7.50 -7.58 1.15
N LYS A 54 8.55 -6.85 1.53
CA LYS A 54 9.07 -6.88 2.90
C LYS A 54 8.05 -6.33 3.91
N ALA A 55 7.32 -5.26 3.55
CA ALA A 55 6.24 -4.74 4.36
C ALA A 55 5.13 -5.79 4.56
N ALA A 56 4.71 -6.47 3.49
CA ALA A 56 3.74 -7.57 3.56
C ALA A 56 4.19 -8.69 4.53
N GLN A 57 5.47 -9.08 4.48
CA GLN A 57 6.03 -10.07 5.41
C GLN A 57 6.05 -9.55 6.86
N ALA A 58 6.28 -8.25 7.06
CA ALA A 58 6.25 -7.65 8.39
C ALA A 58 4.82 -7.70 8.97
N PHE A 59 3.79 -7.39 8.17
CA PHE A 59 2.40 -7.51 8.61
C PHE A 59 2.04 -8.95 9.00
N ALA A 60 2.48 -9.94 8.24
CA ALA A 60 2.28 -11.35 8.61
C ALA A 60 2.94 -11.71 9.95
N ARG A 61 4.15 -11.19 10.21
CA ARG A 61 4.84 -11.39 11.51
C ARG A 61 4.15 -10.68 12.66
N LEU A 62 3.46 -9.57 12.41
CA LEU A 62 2.63 -8.86 13.38
C LEU A 62 1.28 -9.56 13.65
N GLY A 63 1.02 -10.68 12.96
CA GLY A 63 -0.20 -11.47 13.13
C GLY A 63 -1.41 -10.91 12.39
N CYS A 64 -1.21 -10.09 11.36
CA CYS A 64 -2.29 -9.64 10.52
C CYS A 64 -2.83 -10.79 9.65
N ALA A 65 -4.14 -10.94 9.61
CA ALA A 65 -4.85 -11.92 8.79
C ALA A 65 -5.61 -11.22 7.64
N ALA A 66 -6.00 -11.99 6.62
CA ALA A 66 -6.76 -11.48 5.49
C ALA A 66 -8.02 -10.72 5.95
N GLY A 67 -8.21 -9.52 5.43
CA GLY A 67 -9.32 -8.63 5.80
C GLY A 67 -9.02 -7.70 6.98
N ASP A 68 -7.91 -7.90 7.70
CA ASP A 68 -7.51 -6.97 8.75
C ASP A 68 -7.16 -5.60 8.19
N ARG A 69 -7.44 -4.56 8.97
CA ARG A 69 -7.15 -3.18 8.63
C ARG A 69 -5.78 -2.78 9.20
N VAL A 70 -4.94 -2.25 8.32
CA VAL A 70 -3.65 -1.65 8.65
C VAL A 70 -3.79 -0.14 8.48
N ALA A 71 -3.84 0.59 9.56
CA ALA A 71 -3.90 2.03 9.54
C ALA A 71 -2.53 2.64 9.24
N THR A 72 -2.54 3.77 8.56
CA THR A 72 -1.35 4.59 8.34
C THR A 72 -1.60 6.01 8.78
N LEU A 73 -0.75 6.52 9.65
CA LEU A 73 -0.69 7.92 10.03
C LEU A 73 0.59 8.52 9.44
N ALA A 74 0.56 8.83 8.16
CA ALA A 74 1.76 9.16 7.41
C ALA A 74 1.54 10.27 6.38
N TRP A 75 2.59 11.04 6.15
CA TRP A 75 2.68 11.93 4.99
C TRP A 75 2.94 11.12 3.72
N ASN A 76 2.59 11.70 2.57
CA ASN A 76 2.88 11.10 1.27
C ASN A 76 4.39 11.01 1.06
N GLY A 77 4.88 9.80 0.87
CA GLY A 77 6.28 9.51 0.68
C GLY A 77 6.51 8.04 0.39
N TYR A 78 7.76 7.67 0.17
CA TYR A 78 8.12 6.30 -0.22
C TYR A 78 7.69 5.25 0.81
N ARG A 79 7.79 5.55 2.12
CA ARG A 79 7.36 4.63 3.19
C ARG A 79 5.87 4.34 3.12
N HIS A 80 5.05 5.38 2.89
CA HIS A 80 3.60 5.22 2.74
C HIS A 80 3.25 4.42 1.48
N LEU A 81 3.96 4.67 0.37
CA LEU A 81 3.80 3.92 -0.88
C LEU A 81 4.06 2.42 -0.67
N GLU A 82 5.14 2.07 0.03
CA GLU A 82 5.51 0.69 0.33
C GLU A 82 4.46 -0.01 1.20
N ILE A 83 3.97 0.67 2.23
CA ILE A 83 2.92 0.15 3.12
C ILE A 83 1.61 -0.04 2.33
N TYR A 84 1.24 0.93 1.51
CA TYR A 84 0.03 0.87 0.70
C TYR A 84 0.01 -0.39 -0.19
N TYR A 85 1.08 -0.64 -0.93
CA TYR A 85 1.18 -1.82 -1.79
C TYR A 85 1.44 -3.10 -1.00
N GLY A 86 2.15 -3.03 0.11
CA GLY A 86 2.38 -4.17 1.00
C GLY A 86 1.09 -4.67 1.63
N ALA A 87 0.26 -3.79 2.15
CA ALA A 87 -1.05 -4.12 2.72
C ALA A 87 -2.02 -4.63 1.66
N SER A 88 -2.24 -3.84 0.58
CA SER A 88 -3.16 -4.21 -0.49
C SER A 88 -2.76 -5.49 -1.21
N GLY A 89 -1.46 -5.76 -1.35
CA GLY A 89 -0.93 -6.96 -1.99
C GLY A 89 -0.98 -8.22 -1.14
N SER A 90 -1.32 -8.11 0.15
CA SER A 90 -1.41 -9.22 1.11
C SER A 90 -2.82 -9.43 1.68
N GLN A 91 -3.83 -9.02 0.94
CA GLN A 91 -5.26 -9.14 1.32
C GLN A 91 -5.64 -8.35 2.59
N LEU A 92 -4.85 -7.34 2.94
CA LEU A 92 -5.14 -6.42 4.04
C LEU A 92 -5.82 -5.16 3.51
N VAL A 93 -6.55 -4.48 4.37
CA VAL A 93 -7.16 -3.19 4.05
C VAL A 93 -6.20 -2.09 4.48
N CYS A 94 -5.71 -1.29 3.54
CA CYS A 94 -4.90 -0.12 3.84
C CYS A 94 -5.83 1.04 4.23
N HIS A 95 -5.86 1.36 5.52
CA HIS A 95 -6.67 2.44 6.07
C HIS A 95 -5.81 3.68 6.30
N THR A 96 -6.01 4.70 5.47
CA THR A 96 -5.21 5.93 5.57
C THR A 96 -5.89 6.96 6.46
N ILE A 97 -5.23 7.37 7.54
CA ILE A 97 -5.71 8.40 8.47
C ILE A 97 -4.97 9.70 8.19
N ASN A 98 -5.71 10.80 8.12
CA ASN A 98 -5.11 12.10 7.87
C ASN A 98 -4.29 12.57 9.10
N PRO A 99 -2.96 12.79 8.97
CA PRO A 99 -2.11 13.17 10.08
C PRO A 99 -2.34 14.60 10.60
N ARG A 100 -3.21 15.37 9.95
CA ARG A 100 -3.59 16.74 10.39
C ARG A 100 -4.81 16.78 11.31
N LEU A 101 -5.42 15.64 11.59
CA LEU A 101 -6.54 15.54 12.52
C LEU A 101 -6.05 15.70 13.97
N PHE A 102 -6.98 16.11 14.85
CA PHE A 102 -6.70 16.13 16.26
C PHE A 102 -6.52 14.71 16.83
N PRO A 103 -5.70 14.51 17.88
CA PRO A 103 -5.44 13.19 18.45
C PRO A 103 -6.69 12.41 18.82
N GLU A 104 -7.71 13.08 19.34
CA GLU A 104 -8.99 12.46 19.73
C GLU A 104 -9.73 11.90 18.51
N GLN A 105 -9.67 12.60 17.37
CA GLN A 105 -10.28 12.15 16.12
C GLN A 105 -9.54 10.94 15.56
N ILE A 106 -8.21 10.97 15.58
CA ILE A 106 -7.37 9.85 15.14
C ILE A 106 -7.66 8.61 15.98
N ALA A 107 -7.69 8.75 17.30
CA ALA A 107 -8.00 7.65 18.22
C ALA A 107 -9.41 7.08 17.98
N TRP A 108 -10.40 7.96 17.77
CA TRP A 108 -11.77 7.54 17.49
C TRP A 108 -11.83 6.76 16.15
N ILE A 109 -11.23 7.28 15.08
CA ILE A 109 -11.23 6.65 13.76
C ILE A 109 -10.55 5.28 13.81
N ALA A 110 -9.38 5.18 14.45
CA ALA A 110 -8.65 3.92 14.56
C ALA A 110 -9.44 2.86 15.36
N ASN A 111 -10.12 3.27 16.42
CA ASN A 111 -10.96 2.37 17.21
C ASN A 111 -12.24 1.96 16.48
N ASP A 112 -12.93 2.89 15.82
CA ASP A 112 -14.16 2.63 15.06
C ASP A 112 -13.88 1.69 13.88
N ALA A 113 -12.75 1.87 13.20
CA ALA A 113 -12.31 1.00 12.13
C ALA A 113 -11.76 -0.36 12.63
N GLU A 114 -11.56 -0.52 13.93
CA GLU A 114 -10.90 -1.70 14.53
C GLU A 114 -9.55 -2.00 13.85
N ASP A 115 -8.72 -0.98 13.67
CA ASP A 115 -7.41 -1.14 13.05
C ASP A 115 -6.53 -2.11 13.83
N ARG A 116 -5.98 -3.11 13.14
CA ARG A 116 -5.14 -4.13 13.76
C ARG A 116 -3.73 -3.63 14.08
N VAL A 117 -3.24 -2.75 13.23
CA VAL A 117 -1.90 -2.13 13.32
C VAL A 117 -2.02 -0.67 12.88
N LEU A 118 -1.28 0.21 13.52
CA LEU A 118 -1.07 1.61 13.15
C LEU A 118 0.42 1.91 13.05
#